data_939e5693210bc38d4556cf77fe8378e5
#
_entry.id   939e5693210bc38d4556cf77fe8378e5
#
_cell.length_a   1.000
_cell.length_b   1.000
_cell.length_c   1.000
_cell.angle_alpha   90.00
_cell.angle_beta   90.00
_cell.angle_gamma   90.00
#
_symmetry.space_group_name_H-M   'P 1'
#
loop_
_entity.id
_entity.type
_entity.pdbx_description
1 polymer ?
#
loop_
_entity_poly.entity_id
_entity_poly.type
_entity_poly.pdbx_seq_one_letter_code
_entity_poly.pdbx_strand_id
1 'polypeptide(L)'
;MRKIRYYILALFACFCLFSYSQTFFCSKIPYEKLVDNKKYITISYNPVYNVPNYVGEVLTYNMTIGPNKRENEFYKEPKYTTVKSSDYSNTGYDRGHMAPAADFKGTKLGMYETFSICNVAMQAPQLNRNWWLKLENLIRKQTKYCDKVYVITGTIVTNTPNSKIAVPSMFYKAIIGIHNNRKVVSCAWLYNNINDKQSIEDTKMSIDKLESILGFDLFPELNKKDKSVEKKTFYF
;
A
#
# COMPACT_ATOMS: atom_id res chain seq x y z
N MET A 1 19.25 43.14 -13.58
CA MET A 1 18.43 42.17 -14.31
C MET A 1 18.93 40.69 -14.19
N ARG A 2 19.82 40.32 -13.25
CA ARG A 2 20.33 38.95 -13.09
C ARG A 2 19.70 38.13 -11.92
N LYS A 3 18.95 38.77 -11.02
CA LYS A 3 18.41 38.12 -9.82
C LYS A 3 17.03 37.44 -10.00
N ILE A 4 16.29 37.78 -11.04
CA ILE A 4 14.93 37.22 -11.27
C ILE A 4 14.97 35.80 -11.91
N ARG A 5 16.05 35.43 -12.61
CA ARG A 5 16.15 34.13 -13.27
C ARG A 5 16.32 32.93 -12.29
N TYR A 6 16.87 33.15 -11.11
CA TYR A 6 17.09 32.05 -10.14
C TYR A 6 15.84 31.67 -9.35
N TYR A 7 14.90 32.61 -9.17
CA TYR A 7 13.63 32.31 -8.47
C TYR A 7 12.65 31.49 -9.31
N ILE A 8 12.66 31.66 -10.64
CA ILE A 8 11.80 30.89 -11.54
C ILE A 8 12.26 29.44 -11.66
N LEU A 9 13.56 29.19 -11.64
CA LEU A 9 14.12 27.81 -11.66
C LEU A 9 13.87 27.06 -10.36
N ALA A 10 13.91 27.74 -9.21
CA ALA A 10 13.62 27.12 -7.91
C ALA A 10 12.11 26.78 -7.76
N LEU A 11 11.22 27.61 -8.28
CA LEU A 11 9.78 27.35 -8.31
C LEU A 11 9.42 26.18 -9.25
N PHE A 12 10.10 26.04 -10.39
CA PHE A 12 9.87 24.91 -11.30
C PHE A 12 10.39 23.58 -10.75
N ALA A 13 11.52 23.59 -10.04
CA ALA A 13 12.06 22.40 -9.38
C ALA A 13 11.17 21.92 -8.21
N CYS A 14 10.51 22.85 -7.49
CA CYS A 14 9.59 22.51 -6.42
C CYS A 14 8.24 21.95 -6.94
N PHE A 15 7.79 22.42 -8.12
CA PHE A 15 6.56 21.91 -8.76
C PHE A 15 6.75 20.50 -9.37
N CYS A 16 7.95 20.18 -9.87
CA CYS A 16 8.26 18.85 -10.38
C CYS A 16 8.36 17.77 -9.28
N LEU A 17 8.71 18.15 -8.03
CA LEU A 17 8.79 17.21 -6.91
C LEU A 17 7.41 16.77 -6.40
N PHE A 18 6.37 17.60 -6.56
CA PHE A 18 5.00 17.28 -6.13
C PHE A 18 4.24 16.34 -7.08
N SER A 19 4.57 16.32 -8.37
CA SER A 19 3.93 15.39 -9.33
C SER A 19 4.60 14.01 -9.39
N TYR A 20 5.80 13.86 -8.85
CA TYR A 20 6.59 12.62 -8.95
C TYR A 20 6.09 11.48 -8.06
N SER A 21 5.38 11.79 -6.96
CA SER A 21 4.94 10.72 -6.03
C SER A 21 3.65 10.03 -6.47
N GLN A 22 2.80 10.71 -7.27
CA GLN A 22 1.51 10.17 -7.71
C GLN A 22 1.65 9.06 -8.76
N THR A 23 2.59 9.20 -9.68
CA THR A 23 2.82 8.23 -10.77
C THR A 23 3.76 7.10 -10.40
N PHE A 24 4.41 7.19 -9.22
CA PHE A 24 5.42 6.22 -8.83
C PHE A 24 4.82 4.84 -8.50
N PHE A 25 3.69 4.81 -7.79
CA PHE A 25 3.09 3.54 -7.37
C PHE A 25 2.17 2.95 -8.43
N CYS A 26 1.22 3.71 -8.96
CA CYS A 26 0.26 3.21 -9.93
C CYS A 26 0.02 4.20 -11.06
N SER A 27 -0.34 3.70 -12.24
CA SER A 27 -0.95 4.52 -13.29
C SER A 27 -2.32 5.04 -12.81
N LYS A 28 -2.81 6.12 -13.42
CA LYS A 28 -4.10 6.71 -13.05
C LYS A 28 -5.21 5.68 -13.20
N ILE A 29 -6.00 5.50 -12.14
CA ILE A 29 -7.16 4.60 -12.11
C ILE A 29 -8.46 5.41 -12.07
N PRO A 30 -9.58 4.88 -12.61
CA PRO A 30 -10.89 5.51 -12.50
C PRO A 30 -11.30 5.71 -11.04
N TYR A 31 -12.01 6.84 -10.79
CA TYR A 31 -12.52 7.19 -9.45
C TYR A 31 -11.44 7.38 -8.37
N GLU A 32 -10.19 7.57 -8.77
CA GLU A 32 -9.10 7.81 -7.84
C GLU A 32 -9.28 9.16 -7.14
N LYS A 33 -9.20 9.14 -5.82
CA LYS A 33 -9.02 10.32 -5.00
C LYS A 33 -7.80 10.11 -4.13
N LEU A 34 -6.74 10.84 -4.44
CA LEU A 34 -5.56 10.78 -3.59
C LEU A 34 -5.83 11.44 -2.26
N VAL A 35 -5.63 10.68 -1.22
CA VAL A 35 -5.60 11.19 0.14
C VAL A 35 -4.16 11.58 0.41
N ASP A 36 -3.85 12.85 0.32
CA ASP A 36 -2.56 13.47 0.59
C ASP A 36 -1.32 12.56 0.54
N ASN A 37 -0.27 13.00 -0.09
CA ASN A 37 1.03 12.40 0.08
C ASN A 37 1.46 12.59 1.53
N LYS A 38 1.04 11.69 2.40
CA LYS A 38 1.58 11.60 3.74
C LYS A 38 3.09 11.34 3.63
N LYS A 39 3.81 11.64 4.66
CA LYS A 39 5.28 11.52 4.61
C LYS A 39 5.76 10.10 4.32
N TYR A 40 5.03 9.09 4.81
CA TYR A 40 5.44 7.68 4.77
C TYR A 40 4.54 6.79 3.93
N ILE A 41 3.28 7.15 3.75
CA ILE A 41 2.32 6.39 2.95
C ILE A 41 1.60 7.27 1.93
N THR A 42 1.29 6.70 0.77
CA THR A 42 0.44 7.32 -0.26
C THR A 42 -0.84 6.52 -0.36
N ILE A 43 -2.00 7.16 -0.20
CA ILE A 43 -3.30 6.50 -0.24
C ILE A 43 -4.07 6.95 -1.47
N SER A 44 -4.48 6.02 -2.33
CA SER A 44 -5.54 6.23 -3.32
C SER A 44 -6.84 5.67 -2.76
N TYR A 45 -7.82 6.54 -2.57
CA TYR A 45 -9.08 6.19 -1.91
C TYR A 45 -10.27 6.27 -2.87
N ASN A 46 -11.14 5.27 -2.81
CA ASN A 46 -12.39 5.22 -3.56
C ASN A 46 -13.55 5.72 -2.68
N PRO A 47 -14.05 6.95 -2.89
CA PRO A 47 -15.12 7.51 -2.08
C PRO A 47 -16.51 6.90 -2.38
N VAL A 48 -16.65 6.19 -3.51
CA VAL A 48 -17.92 5.50 -3.85
C VAL A 48 -18.08 4.22 -3.02
N TYR A 49 -16.98 3.49 -2.88
CA TYR A 49 -16.95 2.23 -2.15
C TYR A 49 -16.49 2.38 -0.69
N ASN A 50 -15.95 3.55 -0.35
CA ASN A 50 -15.37 3.84 0.97
C ASN A 50 -14.26 2.85 1.37
N VAL A 51 -13.39 2.51 0.43
CA VAL A 51 -12.21 1.65 0.64
C VAL A 51 -11.00 2.22 -0.10
N PRO A 52 -9.77 1.92 0.32
CA PRO A 52 -8.58 2.25 -0.47
C PRO A 52 -8.57 1.44 -1.77
N ASN A 53 -8.31 2.10 -2.92
CA ASN A 53 -7.94 1.39 -4.14
C ASN A 53 -6.57 0.74 -3.93
N TYR A 54 -5.62 1.54 -3.44
CA TYR A 54 -4.30 1.07 -2.99
C TYR A 54 -3.70 2.01 -1.94
N VAL A 55 -2.73 1.48 -1.24
CA VAL A 55 -1.79 2.24 -0.40
C VAL A 55 -0.37 1.84 -0.78
N GLY A 56 0.45 2.85 -1.09
CA GLY A 56 1.87 2.69 -1.39
C GLY A 56 2.74 3.12 -0.22
N GLU A 57 3.80 2.38 0.03
CA GLU A 57 4.81 2.68 1.05
C GLU A 57 6.21 2.32 0.57
N VAL A 58 7.22 2.98 1.12
CA VAL A 58 8.63 2.68 0.87
C VAL A 58 9.29 2.36 2.20
N LEU A 59 9.68 1.12 2.38
CA LEU A 59 10.24 0.61 3.63
C LEU A 59 11.75 0.56 3.60
N THR A 60 12.37 0.93 4.72
CA THR A 60 13.76 0.67 5.05
C THR A 60 13.83 -0.13 6.35
N TYR A 61 14.94 -0.81 6.59
CA TYR A 61 15.11 -1.58 7.84
C TYR A 61 14.86 -0.75 9.09
N ASN A 62 15.42 0.47 9.15
CA ASN A 62 15.30 1.36 10.31
C ASN A 62 13.84 1.78 10.59
N MET A 63 12.97 1.79 9.59
CA MET A 63 11.54 2.07 9.79
C MET A 63 10.82 0.92 10.49
N THR A 64 11.25 -0.32 10.27
CA THR A 64 10.57 -1.52 10.77
C THR A 64 10.97 -1.90 12.20
N ILE A 65 12.04 -1.31 12.73
CA ILE A 65 12.55 -1.57 14.07
C ILE A 65 12.47 -0.29 14.93
N GLY A 66 12.09 -0.44 16.18
CA GLY A 66 12.03 0.70 17.10
C GLY A 66 11.02 0.51 18.24
N PRO A 67 10.97 1.50 19.14
CA PRO A 67 10.17 1.41 20.37
C PRO A 67 8.71 1.89 20.22
N ASN A 68 8.33 2.44 19.04
CA ASN A 68 7.00 3.01 18.90
C ASN A 68 5.94 1.93 19.03
N LYS A 69 5.03 2.13 19.97
CA LYS A 69 3.89 1.25 20.19
C LYS A 69 2.79 1.58 19.18
N ARG A 70 2.00 0.55 18.88
CA ARG A 70 0.81 0.67 18.04
C ARG A 70 -0.16 1.69 18.65
N GLU A 71 -0.76 2.56 17.82
CA GLU A 71 -1.85 3.41 18.22
C GLU A 71 -3.11 2.59 18.53
N ASN A 72 -4.00 3.14 19.37
CA ASN A 72 -5.23 2.45 19.79
C ASN A 72 -6.43 2.81 18.91
N GLU A 73 -6.43 3.98 18.30
CA GLU A 73 -7.58 4.53 17.60
C GLU A 73 -7.25 4.97 16.19
N PHE A 74 -8.18 4.74 15.27
CA PHE A 74 -8.12 5.26 13.92
C PHE A 74 -8.65 6.69 13.89
N TYR A 75 -7.91 7.60 13.25
CA TYR A 75 -8.37 8.96 13.08
C TYR A 75 -9.18 9.11 11.77
N LYS A 76 -10.09 10.08 11.80
CA LYS A 76 -11.01 10.38 10.71
C LYS A 76 -10.31 11.17 9.61
N GLU A 77 -10.79 11.02 8.38
CA GLU A 77 -10.37 11.78 7.20
C GLU A 77 -11.59 12.46 6.54
N PRO A 78 -12.20 13.47 7.19
CA PRO A 78 -13.50 14.02 6.78
C PRO A 78 -13.46 14.67 5.39
N LYS A 79 -12.29 15.06 4.91
CA LYS A 79 -12.10 15.58 3.54
C LYS A 79 -12.36 14.51 2.47
N TYR A 80 -12.21 13.23 2.81
CA TYR A 80 -12.24 12.13 1.86
C TYR A 80 -13.38 11.16 2.09
N THR A 81 -13.78 10.96 3.34
CA THR A 81 -14.82 9.99 3.70
C THR A 81 -15.54 10.38 4.98
N THR A 82 -16.78 9.93 5.10
CA THR A 82 -17.60 10.02 6.34
C THR A 82 -17.46 8.78 7.22
N VAL A 83 -16.65 7.79 6.79
CA VAL A 83 -16.41 6.54 7.53
C VAL A 83 -15.71 6.83 8.86
N LYS A 84 -16.11 6.08 9.87
CA LYS A 84 -15.55 6.11 11.23
C LYS A 84 -15.13 4.70 11.64
N SER A 85 -14.25 4.59 12.61
CA SER A 85 -13.84 3.30 13.19
C SER A 85 -15.02 2.46 13.68
N SER A 86 -16.07 3.12 14.24
CA SER A 86 -17.30 2.46 14.69
C SER A 86 -18.12 1.82 13.58
N ASP A 87 -17.99 2.25 12.32
CA ASP A 87 -18.73 1.68 11.19
C ASP A 87 -18.24 0.26 10.84
N TYR A 88 -17.08 -0.16 11.36
CA TYR A 88 -16.54 -1.53 11.25
C TYR A 88 -17.02 -2.44 12.40
N SER A 89 -17.63 -1.89 13.45
CA SER A 89 -18.04 -2.67 14.61
C SER A 89 -19.22 -3.59 14.27
N ASN A 90 -19.19 -4.81 14.80
CA ASN A 90 -20.25 -5.83 14.60
C ASN A 90 -20.48 -6.25 13.14
N THR A 91 -19.53 -6.00 12.23
CA THR A 91 -19.62 -6.41 10.81
C THR A 91 -19.15 -7.83 10.57
N GLY A 92 -18.46 -8.46 11.51
CA GLY A 92 -17.80 -9.75 11.33
C GLY A 92 -16.43 -9.65 10.65
N TYR A 93 -16.00 -8.44 10.25
CA TYR A 93 -14.71 -8.18 9.63
C TYR A 93 -13.77 -7.42 10.56
N ASP A 94 -12.48 -7.65 10.38
CA ASP A 94 -11.44 -6.83 11.01
C ASP A 94 -11.25 -5.51 10.23
N ARG A 95 -10.73 -4.50 10.93
CA ARG A 95 -10.13 -3.30 10.31
C ARG A 95 -8.76 -3.67 9.79
N GLY A 96 -8.69 -4.21 8.56
CA GLY A 96 -7.46 -4.65 7.92
C GLY A 96 -6.66 -3.45 7.40
N HIS A 97 -5.44 -3.27 7.89
CA HIS A 97 -4.53 -2.24 7.38
C HIS A 97 -4.01 -2.59 6.00
N MET A 98 -3.89 -1.58 5.12
CA MET A 98 -3.14 -1.73 3.85
C MET A 98 -1.64 -1.55 4.09
N ALA A 99 -1.21 -0.42 4.65
CA ALA A 99 0.13 -0.21 5.18
C ALA A 99 0.14 -0.59 6.66
N PRO A 100 0.85 -1.66 7.08
CA PRO A 100 0.78 -2.16 8.44
C PRO A 100 1.46 -1.26 9.45
N ALA A 101 0.88 -1.07 10.61
CA ALA A 101 1.50 -0.33 11.72
C ALA A 101 2.87 -0.90 12.13
N ALA A 102 3.06 -2.22 12.00
CA ALA A 102 4.32 -2.89 12.34
C ALA A 102 5.50 -2.52 11.43
N ASP A 103 5.25 -1.92 10.26
CA ASP A 103 6.27 -1.45 9.33
C ASP A 103 6.91 -0.13 9.77
N PHE A 104 6.29 0.57 10.73
CA PHE A 104 6.68 1.90 11.16
C PHE A 104 7.08 2.00 12.65
N LYS A 105 7.56 0.90 13.24
CA LYS A 105 8.04 0.91 14.63
C LYS A 105 9.18 1.89 14.89
N GLY A 106 9.99 2.21 13.87
CA GLY A 106 11.11 3.14 13.93
C GLY A 106 10.70 4.61 13.78
N THR A 107 9.45 4.92 13.43
CA THR A 107 9.00 6.29 13.19
C THR A 107 7.60 6.55 13.76
N LYS A 108 7.51 7.51 14.72
CA LYS A 108 6.24 7.86 15.36
C LYS A 108 5.22 8.40 14.35
N LEU A 109 5.65 9.25 13.43
CA LEU A 109 4.76 9.82 12.41
C LEU A 109 4.26 8.75 11.44
N GLY A 110 5.14 7.85 10.97
CA GLY A 110 4.72 6.73 10.11
C GLY A 110 3.72 5.82 10.81
N MET A 111 3.98 5.47 12.08
CA MET A 111 3.03 4.74 12.91
C MET A 111 1.67 5.44 12.95
N TYR A 112 1.63 6.73 13.24
CA TYR A 112 0.41 7.54 13.28
C TYR A 112 -0.30 7.54 11.91
N GLU A 113 0.42 7.73 10.80
CA GLU A 113 -0.17 7.77 9.46
C GLU A 113 -0.89 6.47 9.09
N THR A 114 -0.41 5.30 9.56
CA THR A 114 -1.09 4.01 9.30
C THR A 114 -2.45 3.90 9.96
N PHE A 115 -2.78 4.73 10.96
CA PHE A 115 -4.08 4.76 11.63
C PHE A 115 -5.09 5.72 10.98
N SER A 116 -4.82 6.23 9.77
CA SER A 116 -5.84 6.84 8.93
C SER A 116 -6.94 5.82 8.63
N ILE A 117 -8.21 6.22 8.78
CA ILE A 117 -9.34 5.36 8.41
C ILE A 117 -9.35 5.04 6.91
N CYS A 118 -8.70 5.86 6.08
CA CYS A 118 -8.53 5.61 4.66
C CYS A 118 -7.45 4.56 4.34
N ASN A 119 -6.66 4.13 5.31
CA ASN A 119 -5.70 3.02 5.21
C ASN A 119 -6.30 1.66 5.57
N VAL A 120 -7.63 1.56 5.70
CA VAL A 120 -8.30 0.39 6.27
C VAL A 120 -9.40 -0.11 5.34
N ALA A 121 -9.55 -1.44 5.28
CA ALA A 121 -10.67 -2.11 4.62
C ALA A 121 -11.23 -3.25 5.48
N MET A 122 -12.48 -3.67 5.20
CA MET A 122 -13.10 -4.84 5.83
C MET A 122 -12.39 -6.11 5.37
N GLN A 123 -11.66 -6.75 6.27
CA GLN A 123 -10.86 -7.94 6.00
C GLN A 123 -11.33 -9.12 6.85
N ALA A 124 -11.46 -10.30 6.24
CA ALA A 124 -11.85 -11.52 6.94
C ALA A 124 -10.86 -11.82 8.08
N PRO A 125 -11.33 -12.13 9.31
CA PRO A 125 -10.46 -12.26 10.47
C PRO A 125 -9.33 -13.28 10.32
N GLN A 126 -9.60 -14.44 9.71
CA GLN A 126 -8.55 -15.45 9.51
C GLN A 126 -7.52 -15.00 8.47
N LEU A 127 -7.96 -14.31 7.41
CA LEU A 127 -7.04 -13.71 6.45
C LEU A 127 -6.14 -12.69 7.17
N ASN A 128 -6.73 -11.67 7.80
CA ASN A 128 -6.00 -10.58 8.45
C ASN A 128 -5.01 -11.07 9.50
N ARG A 129 -5.47 -11.92 10.43
CA ARG A 129 -4.70 -12.33 11.62
C ARG A 129 -3.68 -13.43 11.36
N ASN A 130 -3.78 -14.16 10.24
CA ASN A 130 -2.91 -15.31 9.94
C ASN A 130 -2.18 -15.17 8.60
N TRP A 131 -2.88 -15.33 7.47
CA TRP A 131 -2.23 -15.48 6.16
C TRP A 131 -1.63 -14.15 5.68
N TRP A 132 -2.38 -13.07 5.83
CA TRP A 132 -1.92 -11.73 5.49
C TRP A 132 -0.79 -11.27 6.41
N LEU A 133 -0.91 -11.50 7.71
CA LEU A 133 0.15 -11.21 8.70
C LEU A 133 1.46 -11.95 8.37
N LYS A 134 1.38 -13.21 7.90
CA LYS A 134 2.57 -13.96 7.47
C LYS A 134 3.24 -13.31 6.26
N LEU A 135 2.45 -12.86 5.29
CA LEU A 135 2.96 -12.14 4.12
C LEU A 135 3.61 -10.80 4.52
N GLU A 136 2.97 -10.02 5.38
CA GLU A 136 3.53 -8.77 5.91
C GLU A 136 4.88 -9.01 6.62
N ASN A 137 4.97 -10.05 7.44
CA ASN A 137 6.21 -10.43 8.11
C ASN A 137 7.31 -10.85 7.12
N LEU A 138 6.96 -11.56 6.05
CA LEU A 138 7.88 -11.93 4.98
C LEU A 138 8.42 -10.69 4.27
N ILE A 139 7.56 -9.76 3.90
CA ILE A 139 7.94 -8.51 3.24
C ILE A 139 8.84 -7.67 4.17
N ARG A 140 8.47 -7.54 5.44
CA ARG A 140 9.28 -6.83 6.44
C ARG A 140 10.68 -7.40 6.58
N LYS A 141 10.84 -8.74 6.51
CA LYS A 141 12.16 -9.38 6.49
C LYS A 141 13.02 -8.94 5.32
N GLN A 142 12.44 -8.62 4.14
CA GLN A 142 13.22 -8.20 2.97
C GLN A 142 13.97 -6.89 3.21
N THR A 143 13.50 -6.02 4.11
CA THR A 143 14.20 -4.77 4.46
C THR A 143 15.59 -5.00 5.08
N LYS A 144 15.90 -6.21 5.55
CA LYS A 144 17.25 -6.56 6.02
C LYS A 144 18.26 -6.75 4.88
N TYR A 145 17.77 -7.02 3.68
CA TYR A 145 18.57 -7.38 2.51
C TYR A 145 18.43 -6.38 1.36
N CYS A 146 17.50 -5.44 1.51
CA CYS A 146 17.24 -4.38 0.54
C CYS A 146 17.47 -3.02 1.19
N ASP A 147 18.04 -2.07 0.44
CA ASP A 147 18.15 -0.67 0.87
C ASP A 147 16.76 -0.04 1.00
N LYS A 148 15.85 -0.44 0.08
CA LYS A 148 14.45 -0.04 0.05
C LYS A 148 13.57 -1.17 -0.45
N VAL A 149 12.40 -1.30 0.13
CA VAL A 149 11.32 -2.16 -0.35
C VAL A 149 10.10 -1.28 -0.65
N TYR A 150 9.77 -1.16 -1.91
CA TYR A 150 8.55 -0.50 -2.37
C TYR A 150 7.40 -1.48 -2.27
N VAL A 151 6.31 -1.09 -1.65
CA VAL A 151 5.15 -1.94 -1.42
C VAL A 151 3.89 -1.22 -1.90
N ILE A 152 3.04 -1.92 -2.64
CA ILE A 152 1.68 -1.51 -2.96
C ILE A 152 0.75 -2.56 -2.40
N THR A 153 -0.23 -2.11 -1.62
CA THR A 153 -1.30 -2.96 -1.08
C THR A 153 -2.63 -2.39 -1.50
N GLY A 154 -3.54 -3.20 -2.00
CA GLY A 154 -4.84 -2.68 -2.41
C GLY A 154 -5.97 -3.69 -2.34
N THR A 155 -7.15 -3.23 -2.75
CA THR A 155 -8.41 -3.97 -2.70
C THR A 155 -9.02 -4.14 -4.08
N ILE A 156 -9.73 -5.25 -4.28
CA ILE A 156 -10.61 -5.46 -5.43
C ILE A 156 -12.04 -5.61 -4.90
N VAL A 157 -12.93 -4.73 -5.38
CA VAL A 157 -14.36 -4.78 -5.08
C VAL A 157 -15.10 -5.19 -6.36
N THR A 158 -15.74 -6.36 -6.34
CA THR A 158 -16.45 -6.91 -7.50
C THR A 158 -17.96 -6.65 -7.46
N ASN A 159 -18.51 -6.39 -6.28
CA ASN A 159 -19.94 -6.21 -6.08
C ASN A 159 -20.28 -4.79 -5.67
N THR A 160 -21.43 -4.28 -6.12
CA THR A 160 -21.97 -3.01 -5.63
C THR A 160 -22.24 -3.15 -4.12
N PRO A 161 -21.75 -2.22 -3.28
CA PRO A 161 -21.92 -2.33 -1.84
C PRO A 161 -23.40 -2.15 -1.44
N ASN A 162 -23.87 -3.03 -0.58
CA ASN A 162 -25.17 -2.91 0.08
C ASN A 162 -25.08 -2.17 1.42
N SER A 163 -23.91 -1.64 1.76
CA SER A 163 -23.58 -0.98 3.03
C SER A 163 -22.73 0.26 2.79
N LYS A 164 -22.57 1.06 3.83
CA LYS A 164 -21.75 2.28 3.80
C LYS A 164 -20.30 2.03 3.35
N ILE A 165 -19.75 0.87 3.68
CA ILE A 165 -18.38 0.47 3.33
C ILE A 165 -18.47 -0.81 2.52
N ALA A 166 -17.87 -0.83 1.33
CA ALA A 166 -17.78 -2.06 0.55
C ALA A 166 -16.91 -3.10 1.26
N VAL A 167 -17.30 -4.36 1.13
CA VAL A 167 -16.44 -5.49 1.52
C VAL A 167 -15.63 -5.89 0.29
N PRO A 168 -14.31 -5.72 0.28
CA PRO A 168 -13.48 -6.18 -0.84
C PRO A 168 -13.63 -7.68 -1.05
N SER A 169 -13.69 -8.12 -2.30
CA SER A 169 -13.67 -9.55 -2.65
C SER A 169 -12.25 -10.12 -2.51
N MET A 170 -11.25 -9.31 -2.79
CA MET A 170 -9.84 -9.72 -2.75
C MET A 170 -8.96 -8.59 -2.24
N PHE A 171 -7.78 -8.98 -1.74
CA PHE A 171 -6.66 -8.10 -1.39
C PHE A 171 -5.44 -8.47 -2.21
N TYR A 172 -4.73 -7.49 -2.72
CA TYR A 172 -3.45 -7.70 -3.39
C TYR A 172 -2.31 -6.98 -2.71
N LYS A 173 -1.11 -7.50 -2.90
CA LYS A 173 0.13 -6.86 -2.48
C LYS A 173 1.19 -7.11 -3.54
N ALA A 174 1.92 -6.05 -3.91
CA ALA A 174 3.05 -6.12 -4.84
C ALA A 174 4.27 -5.44 -4.22
N ILE A 175 5.45 -5.99 -4.47
CA ILE A 175 6.70 -5.45 -3.92
C ILE A 175 7.81 -5.38 -4.95
N ILE A 176 8.70 -4.40 -4.73
CA ILE A 176 10.01 -4.30 -5.39
C ILE A 176 11.04 -3.99 -4.33
N GLY A 177 12.05 -4.87 -4.22
CA GLY A 177 13.22 -4.64 -3.39
C GLY A 177 14.39 -4.13 -4.22
N ILE A 178 15.05 -3.07 -3.74
CA ILE A 178 16.24 -2.47 -4.33
C ILE A 178 17.43 -2.66 -3.41
N HIS A 179 18.54 -3.14 -3.94
CA HIS A 179 19.82 -3.22 -3.25
C HIS A 179 20.94 -2.77 -4.19
N ASN A 180 21.81 -1.85 -3.75
CA ASN A 180 22.86 -1.25 -4.58
C ASN A 180 22.32 -0.74 -5.94
N ASN A 181 21.21 -0.01 -5.92
CA ASN A 181 20.50 0.50 -7.10
C ASN A 181 20.05 -0.57 -8.12
N ARG A 182 20.02 -1.84 -7.72
CA ARG A 182 19.54 -2.95 -8.55
C ARG A 182 18.30 -3.56 -7.93
N LYS A 183 17.37 -3.98 -8.77
CA LYS A 183 16.20 -4.76 -8.31
C LYS A 183 16.65 -6.17 -7.96
N VAL A 184 16.36 -6.59 -6.75
CA VAL A 184 16.71 -7.91 -6.23
C VAL A 184 15.46 -8.75 -5.91
N VAL A 185 14.31 -8.10 -5.70
CA VAL A 185 13.01 -8.74 -5.47
C VAL A 185 11.95 -8.05 -6.32
N SER A 186 11.09 -8.84 -6.98
CA SER A 186 9.88 -8.36 -7.66
C SER A 186 8.84 -9.46 -7.58
N CYS A 187 7.71 -9.20 -6.93
CA CYS A 187 6.67 -10.20 -6.73
C CYS A 187 5.32 -9.58 -6.36
N ALA A 188 4.24 -10.31 -6.62
CA ALA A 188 2.90 -9.94 -6.21
C ALA A 188 2.15 -11.14 -5.61
N TRP A 189 1.09 -10.84 -4.87
CA TRP A 189 0.16 -11.82 -4.26
C TRP A 189 -1.27 -11.33 -4.39
N LEU A 190 -2.19 -12.27 -4.58
CA LEU A 190 -3.62 -12.01 -4.62
C LEU A 190 -4.34 -13.00 -3.71
N TYR A 191 -5.01 -12.48 -2.68
CA TYR A 191 -5.75 -13.24 -1.69
C TYR A 191 -7.25 -12.99 -1.81
N ASN A 192 -8.05 -14.05 -1.74
CA ASN A 192 -9.49 -13.91 -1.53
C ASN A 192 -9.77 -13.41 -0.11
N ASN A 193 -10.78 -12.58 0.06
CA ASN A 193 -11.19 -12.07 1.36
C ASN A 193 -12.10 -13.07 2.09
N ILE A 194 -11.55 -14.21 2.47
CA ILE A 194 -12.24 -15.34 3.11
C ILE A 194 -11.47 -15.84 4.34
N ASN A 195 -12.14 -16.65 5.16
CA ASN A 195 -11.52 -17.24 6.35
C ASN A 195 -10.75 -18.55 6.07
N ASP A 196 -10.80 -19.06 4.85
CA ASP A 196 -10.12 -20.30 4.48
C ASP A 196 -8.61 -20.11 4.36
N LYS A 197 -7.87 -21.21 4.51
CA LYS A 197 -6.42 -21.22 4.39
C LYS A 197 -5.97 -20.83 2.98
N GLN A 198 -5.06 -19.90 2.90
CA GLN A 198 -4.41 -19.47 1.66
C GLN A 198 -2.91 -19.37 1.91
N SER A 199 -2.11 -20.13 1.16
CA SER A 199 -0.64 -20.08 1.34
C SER A 199 -0.03 -18.91 0.57
N ILE A 200 1.14 -18.46 1.02
CA ILE A 200 1.92 -17.44 0.33
C ILE A 200 2.31 -17.90 -1.09
N GLU A 201 2.65 -19.18 -1.25
CA GLU A 201 3.08 -19.72 -2.55
C GLU A 201 1.92 -19.85 -3.53
N ASP A 202 0.73 -20.28 -3.07
CA ASP A 202 -0.43 -20.48 -3.95
C ASP A 202 -1.03 -19.14 -4.44
N THR A 203 -0.84 -18.07 -3.66
CA THR A 203 -1.34 -16.72 -3.96
C THR A 203 -0.35 -15.84 -4.71
N LYS A 204 0.88 -16.33 -4.89
CA LYS A 204 1.99 -15.62 -5.50
C LYS A 204 1.89 -15.56 -7.01
N MET A 205 2.28 -14.43 -7.59
CA MET A 205 2.31 -14.22 -9.04
C MET A 205 3.31 -13.14 -9.46
N SER A 206 3.51 -12.97 -10.76
CA SER A 206 4.25 -11.82 -11.28
C SER A 206 3.43 -10.54 -11.17
N ILE A 207 4.10 -9.38 -11.14
CA ILE A 207 3.42 -8.08 -11.16
C ILE A 207 2.60 -7.92 -12.44
N ASP A 208 3.12 -8.31 -13.62
CA ASP A 208 2.40 -8.25 -14.90
C ASP A 208 1.07 -9.04 -14.86
N LYS A 209 1.08 -10.23 -14.23
CA LYS A 209 -0.14 -11.02 -14.08
C LYS A 209 -1.15 -10.31 -13.18
N LEU A 210 -0.70 -9.70 -12.09
CA LEU A 210 -1.58 -8.90 -11.22
C LEU A 210 -2.13 -7.68 -11.96
N GLU A 211 -1.30 -6.94 -12.72
CA GLU A 211 -1.71 -5.79 -13.52
C GLU A 211 -2.79 -6.17 -14.55
N SER A 212 -2.66 -7.34 -15.18
CA SER A 212 -3.67 -7.87 -16.10
C SER A 212 -5.03 -8.11 -15.43
N ILE A 213 -5.03 -8.45 -14.14
CA ILE A 213 -6.25 -8.61 -13.34
C ILE A 213 -6.82 -7.26 -12.92
N LEU A 214 -5.95 -6.32 -12.54
CA LEU A 214 -6.33 -5.00 -12.04
C LEU A 214 -6.78 -4.05 -13.14
N GLY A 215 -6.26 -4.19 -14.35
CA GLY A 215 -6.52 -3.30 -15.48
C GLY A 215 -5.76 -1.98 -15.44
N PHE A 216 -4.72 -1.86 -14.58
CA PHE A 216 -3.85 -0.70 -14.49
C PHE A 216 -2.43 -1.11 -14.06
N ASP A 217 -1.44 -0.25 -14.40
CA ASP A 217 -0.04 -0.52 -14.09
C ASP A 217 0.29 -0.24 -12.62
N LEU A 218 1.04 -1.15 -12.03
CA LEU A 218 1.74 -0.98 -10.75
C LEU A 218 3.20 -0.64 -11.03
N PHE A 219 3.76 0.31 -10.28
CA PHE A 219 5.13 0.78 -10.50
C PHE A 219 5.41 1.14 -11.96
N PRO A 220 4.70 2.11 -12.56
CA PRO A 220 4.75 2.41 -14.00
C PRO A 220 6.14 2.75 -14.53
N GLU A 221 7.05 3.19 -13.67
CA GLU A 221 8.44 3.50 -14.04
C GLU A 221 9.33 2.25 -14.19
N LEU A 222 8.81 1.06 -13.85
CA LEU A 222 9.54 -0.16 -14.06
C LEU A 222 9.52 -0.60 -15.52
N ASN A 223 10.66 -1.11 -15.98
CA ASN A 223 10.73 -1.80 -17.27
C ASN A 223 9.82 -3.05 -17.23
N LYS A 224 8.96 -3.25 -18.24
CA LYS A 224 8.07 -4.42 -18.34
C LYS A 224 8.80 -5.75 -18.19
N LYS A 225 10.01 -5.88 -18.74
CA LYS A 225 10.84 -7.09 -18.59
C LYS A 225 11.15 -7.43 -17.13
N ASP A 226 11.27 -6.43 -16.28
CA ASP A 226 11.55 -6.61 -14.86
C ASP A 226 10.29 -6.96 -14.06
N LYS A 227 9.09 -6.64 -14.59
CA LYS A 227 7.80 -6.97 -13.97
C LYS A 227 7.36 -8.39 -14.30
N SER A 228 7.65 -8.88 -15.50
CA SER A 228 7.27 -10.21 -15.98
C SER A 228 8.07 -11.34 -15.32
N VAL A 229 9.28 -11.03 -14.87
CA VAL A 229 10.14 -12.01 -14.21
C VAL A 229 9.84 -12.02 -12.72
N GLU A 230 9.19 -13.09 -12.27
CA GLU A 230 9.08 -13.43 -10.87
C GLU A 230 10.48 -13.75 -10.33
N LYS A 231 11.18 -12.74 -9.80
CA LYS A 231 12.48 -12.96 -9.17
C LYS A 231 12.26 -13.63 -7.81
N LYS A 232 12.53 -14.94 -7.76
CA LYS A 232 12.33 -15.79 -6.58
C LYS A 232 13.31 -15.55 -5.43
N THR A 233 14.10 -14.50 -5.44
CA THR A 233 15.10 -14.27 -4.39
C THR A 233 14.46 -13.63 -3.17
N PHE A 234 13.67 -14.41 -2.43
CA PHE A 234 13.36 -14.06 -1.04
C PHE A 234 14.53 -14.50 -0.16
N TYR A 235 15.07 -13.57 0.59
CA TYR A 235 16.04 -13.90 1.63
C TYR A 235 15.24 -14.32 2.87
N PHE A 236 15.35 -15.60 3.22
CA PHE A 236 14.71 -16.21 4.39
C PHE A 236 15.60 -16.13 5.63
#